data_3574ad94f81995db78abc45f17f6abcb
#
_entry.id   3574ad94f81995db78abc45f17f6abcb
#
_cell.length_a   1.000
_cell.length_b   1.000
_cell.length_c   1.000
_cell.angle_alpha   90.00
_cell.angle_beta   90.00
_cell.angle_gamma   90.00
#
_symmetry.space_group_name_H-M   'P 1'
#
loop_
_entity.id
_entity.type
_entity.pdbx_description
1 polymer ?
#
loop_
_entity_poly.entity_id
_entity_poly.type
_entity_poly.pdbx_seq_one_letter_code
_entity_poly.pdbx_strand_id
1 'polypeptide(L)'
;MTRAIVVAVLALQAVTPAAKFDSGRAWEHLRQLVAIGPRPSGSPAIELTRKYIKDQLAAAGLAATEQTWEAQTPLDKVRMVSLVATIPGARKERIVFAGHYDTKLYRQFRFVGASDGGSSAAFLLELGRVLKARKNPLTIELLFLDGEEARMPDWHGTDNTYGSRHYVEAAKRDGSLATLKALVLIDMIGDRDLDIRRDTNSTPWLTNAIWDAAKRQNLDDYFLADSTRIEDDHLPFLAAGVPSVDIIDLDYEAWHTAKDTLDAVSARSLQVVGDVVLAALPHIETQLAKSMAPSGARLQRPRRYYAMNAKAQGRARRLKQAGH
;
A
#
# COMPACT_ATOMS: atom_id res chain seq x y z
N MET A 1 -40.51 53.26 4.78
CA MET A 1 -39.54 52.35 5.43
C MET A 1 -39.73 50.93 4.88
N THR A 2 -38.97 50.56 3.86
CA THR A 2 -39.09 49.27 3.16
C THR A 2 -38.10 48.27 3.76
N ARG A 3 -38.59 47.23 4.39
CA ARG A 3 -37.74 46.15 4.95
C ARG A 3 -37.39 45.19 3.84
N ALA A 4 -36.06 45.09 3.51
CA ALA A 4 -35.54 44.05 2.63
C ALA A 4 -35.40 42.74 3.40
N ILE A 5 -36.09 41.69 2.90
CA ILE A 5 -35.95 40.32 3.40
C ILE A 5 -34.78 39.69 2.66
N VAL A 6 -33.70 39.39 3.39
CA VAL A 6 -32.57 38.62 2.86
C VAL A 6 -32.92 37.13 3.03
N VAL A 7 -33.18 36.45 1.92
CA VAL A 7 -33.35 34.98 1.89
C VAL A 7 -31.96 34.36 1.74
N ALA A 8 -31.45 33.75 2.81
CA ALA A 8 -30.23 32.95 2.78
C ALA A 8 -30.55 31.60 2.15
N VAL A 9 -30.05 31.35 0.94
CA VAL A 9 -30.10 30.03 0.29
C VAL A 9 -28.98 29.18 0.87
N LEU A 10 -29.32 28.25 1.77
CA LEU A 10 -28.41 27.19 2.22
C LEU A 10 -28.28 26.19 1.05
N ALA A 11 -27.14 26.21 0.36
CA ALA A 11 -26.78 25.16 -0.57
C ALA A 11 -26.46 23.88 0.21
N LEU A 12 -27.37 22.90 0.21
CA LEU A 12 -27.07 21.54 0.64
C LEU A 12 -25.99 20.98 -0.30
N GLN A 13 -24.78 20.89 0.16
CA GLN A 13 -23.74 20.12 -0.55
C GLN A 13 -24.11 18.63 -0.44
N ALA A 14 -24.56 18.04 -1.53
CA ALA A 14 -24.77 16.61 -1.62
C ALA A 14 -23.42 15.91 -1.31
N VAL A 15 -23.39 15.15 -0.21
CA VAL A 15 -22.25 14.29 0.11
C VAL A 15 -22.23 13.19 -0.93
N THR A 16 -21.34 13.29 -1.91
CA THR A 16 -21.10 12.20 -2.87
C THR A 16 -20.63 10.98 -2.08
N PRO A 17 -21.28 9.81 -2.20
CA PRO A 17 -20.81 8.60 -1.56
C PRO A 17 -19.35 8.34 -1.92
N ALA A 18 -18.54 7.88 -0.96
CA ALA A 18 -17.15 7.50 -1.23
C ALA A 18 -17.12 6.44 -2.34
N ALA A 19 -16.27 6.61 -3.33
CA ALA A 19 -16.11 5.63 -4.39
C ALA A 19 -15.66 4.30 -3.77
N LYS A 20 -16.31 3.20 -4.17
CA LYS A 20 -15.97 1.84 -3.72
C LYS A 20 -15.05 1.19 -4.74
N PHE A 21 -14.27 0.21 -4.28
CA PHE A 21 -13.54 -0.69 -5.16
C PHE A 21 -14.55 -1.50 -5.99
N ASP A 22 -14.30 -1.61 -7.28
CA ASP A 22 -15.15 -2.32 -8.24
C ASP A 22 -14.33 -3.45 -8.88
N SER A 23 -14.56 -4.66 -8.40
CA SER A 23 -13.86 -5.83 -8.91
C SER A 23 -14.14 -6.12 -10.39
N GLY A 24 -15.28 -5.69 -10.92
CA GLY A 24 -15.56 -5.83 -12.34
C GLY A 24 -14.64 -4.97 -13.20
N ARG A 25 -14.28 -3.77 -12.73
CA ARG A 25 -13.27 -2.90 -13.38
C ARG A 25 -11.87 -3.47 -13.24
N ALA A 26 -11.48 -3.88 -12.03
CA ALA A 26 -10.19 -4.51 -11.80
C ALA A 26 -10.03 -5.78 -12.65
N TRP A 27 -11.08 -6.59 -12.75
CA TRP A 27 -11.11 -7.79 -13.59
C TRP A 27 -10.95 -7.47 -15.08
N GLU A 28 -11.59 -6.41 -15.57
CA GLU A 28 -11.42 -6.00 -16.97
C GLU A 28 -9.99 -5.52 -17.22
N HIS A 29 -9.36 -4.79 -16.31
CA HIS A 29 -7.94 -4.46 -16.41
C HIS A 29 -7.08 -5.72 -16.46
N LEU A 30 -7.33 -6.70 -15.57
CA LEU A 30 -6.61 -7.96 -15.56
C LEU A 30 -6.76 -8.71 -16.87
N ARG A 31 -7.98 -8.79 -17.43
CA ARG A 31 -8.25 -9.39 -18.73
C ARG A 31 -7.41 -8.78 -19.86
N GLN A 32 -7.32 -7.45 -19.88
CA GLN A 32 -6.55 -6.73 -20.90
C GLN A 32 -5.05 -6.98 -20.75
N LEU A 33 -4.53 -6.99 -19.52
CA LEU A 33 -3.12 -7.28 -19.24
C LEU A 33 -2.76 -8.71 -19.67
N VAL A 34 -3.58 -9.69 -19.33
CA VAL A 34 -3.39 -11.10 -19.74
C VAL A 34 -3.49 -11.28 -21.26
N ALA A 35 -4.37 -10.53 -21.93
CA ALA A 35 -4.51 -10.58 -23.38
C ALA A 35 -3.25 -10.07 -24.12
N ILE A 36 -2.48 -9.14 -23.53
CA ILE A 36 -1.17 -8.73 -24.08
C ILE A 36 -0.21 -9.92 -24.09
N GLY A 37 -0.28 -10.80 -23.09
CA GLY A 37 0.52 -12.01 -22.99
C GLY A 37 1.75 -11.89 -22.10
N PRO A 38 2.74 -12.81 -22.28
CA PRO A 38 3.99 -12.74 -21.53
C PRO A 38 4.69 -11.39 -21.75
N ARG A 39 5.02 -10.73 -20.66
CA ARG A 39 5.55 -9.35 -20.65
C ARG A 39 6.80 -9.20 -19.79
N PRO A 40 7.84 -10.07 -19.97
CA PRO A 40 9.06 -9.93 -19.17
C PRO A 40 9.75 -8.60 -19.46
N SER A 41 10.46 -8.09 -18.48
CA SER A 41 11.22 -6.83 -18.58
C SER A 41 12.04 -6.77 -19.88
N GLY A 42 11.98 -5.62 -20.56
CA GLY A 42 12.68 -5.38 -21.83
C GLY A 42 11.99 -5.95 -23.07
N SER A 43 10.86 -6.66 -22.95
CA SER A 43 10.12 -7.21 -24.09
C SER A 43 9.24 -6.14 -24.78
N PRO A 44 8.87 -6.34 -26.06
CA PRO A 44 7.87 -5.47 -26.70
C PRO A 44 6.50 -5.50 -25.99
N ALA A 45 6.13 -6.63 -25.38
CA ALA A 45 4.85 -6.78 -24.68
C ALA A 45 4.81 -5.94 -23.41
N ILE A 46 5.92 -5.76 -22.69
CA ILE A 46 5.92 -4.89 -21.50
C ILE A 46 5.76 -3.40 -21.89
N GLU A 47 6.18 -3.00 -23.10
CA GLU A 47 5.94 -1.65 -23.61
C GLU A 47 4.45 -1.42 -23.88
N LEU A 48 3.75 -2.43 -24.43
CA LEU A 48 2.30 -2.39 -24.61
C LEU A 48 1.58 -2.34 -23.27
N THR A 49 2.06 -3.09 -22.29
CA THR A 49 1.53 -3.08 -20.92
C THR A 49 1.69 -1.70 -20.28
N ARG A 50 2.87 -1.08 -20.38
CA ARG A 50 3.09 0.30 -19.90
C ARG A 50 2.15 1.31 -20.55
N LYS A 51 2.00 1.19 -21.87
CA LYS A 51 1.07 2.05 -22.60
C LYS A 51 -0.35 1.88 -22.07
N TYR A 52 -0.81 0.65 -21.90
CA TYR A 52 -2.13 0.36 -21.34
C TYR A 52 -2.31 0.96 -19.95
N ILE A 53 -1.38 0.74 -19.03
CA ILE A 53 -1.43 1.28 -17.66
C ILE A 53 -1.51 2.82 -17.69
N LYS A 54 -0.67 3.48 -18.49
CA LYS A 54 -0.68 4.95 -18.63
C LYS A 54 -1.99 5.47 -19.19
N ASP A 55 -2.55 4.80 -20.20
CA ASP A 55 -3.83 5.20 -20.81
C ASP A 55 -4.98 5.06 -19.78
N GLN A 56 -4.99 4.00 -18.98
CA GLN A 56 -6.03 3.79 -17.96
C GLN A 56 -5.89 4.77 -16.79
N LEU A 57 -4.67 5.07 -16.35
CA LEU A 57 -4.43 6.13 -15.38
C LEU A 57 -4.90 7.48 -15.89
N ALA A 58 -4.60 7.83 -17.15
CA ALA A 58 -5.05 9.06 -17.78
C ALA A 58 -6.58 9.14 -17.86
N ALA A 59 -7.25 8.03 -18.19
CA ALA A 59 -8.72 7.93 -18.19
C ALA A 59 -9.32 8.15 -16.80
N ALA A 60 -8.60 7.77 -15.74
CA ALA A 60 -8.95 8.05 -14.34
C ALA A 60 -8.55 9.47 -13.88
N GLY A 61 -8.00 10.30 -14.76
CA GLY A 61 -7.53 11.65 -14.43
C GLY A 61 -6.22 11.68 -13.62
N LEU A 62 -5.39 10.65 -13.78
CA LEU A 62 -4.08 10.51 -13.15
C LEU A 62 -2.99 10.57 -14.23
N ALA A 63 -1.94 11.35 -13.97
CA ALA A 63 -0.75 11.37 -14.82
C ALA A 63 0.28 10.38 -14.24
N ALA A 64 0.84 9.52 -15.09
CA ALA A 64 1.95 8.66 -14.74
C ALA A 64 3.27 9.25 -15.25
N THR A 65 4.30 9.23 -14.41
CA THR A 65 5.70 9.51 -14.78
C THR A 65 6.46 8.20 -14.89
N GLU A 66 7.43 8.16 -15.81
CA GLU A 66 8.30 7.01 -16.02
C GLU A 66 9.62 7.20 -15.27
N GLN A 67 10.00 6.20 -14.48
CA GLN A 67 11.37 6.03 -13.99
C GLN A 67 12.07 5.01 -14.86
N THR A 68 12.97 5.44 -15.69
CA THR A 68 13.68 4.61 -16.68
C THR A 68 15.14 4.42 -16.29
N TRP A 69 15.64 3.19 -16.37
CA TRP A 69 17.05 2.87 -16.17
C TRP A 69 17.49 1.65 -16.98
N GLU A 70 18.80 1.47 -17.09
CA GLU A 70 19.42 0.26 -17.62
C GLU A 70 19.84 -0.63 -16.45
N ALA A 71 19.20 -1.78 -16.31
CA ALA A 71 19.54 -2.78 -15.31
C ALA A 71 20.59 -3.75 -15.85
N GLN A 72 21.66 -3.98 -15.11
CA GLN A 72 22.58 -5.09 -15.39
C GLN A 72 22.02 -6.35 -14.76
N THR A 73 21.61 -7.29 -15.60
CA THR A 73 21.11 -8.60 -15.16
C THR A 73 22.19 -9.68 -15.38
N PRO A 74 22.03 -10.89 -14.84
CA PRO A 74 22.96 -12.00 -15.14
C PRO A 74 23.02 -12.39 -16.62
N LEU A 75 21.95 -12.13 -17.39
CA LEU A 75 21.87 -12.50 -18.81
C LEU A 75 22.32 -11.37 -19.75
N ASP A 76 21.90 -10.15 -19.47
CA ASP A 76 22.08 -9.02 -20.38
C ASP A 76 21.87 -7.66 -19.66
N LYS A 77 21.98 -6.57 -20.42
CA LYS A 77 21.49 -5.26 -20.00
C LYS A 77 20.07 -5.09 -20.48
N VAL A 78 19.18 -4.75 -19.56
CA VAL A 78 17.75 -4.58 -19.82
C VAL A 78 17.30 -3.17 -19.46
N ARG A 79 16.65 -2.51 -20.41
CA ARG A 79 15.95 -1.28 -20.12
C ARG A 79 14.68 -1.59 -19.34
N MET A 80 14.60 -1.12 -18.11
CA MET A 80 13.44 -1.26 -17.23
C MET A 80 12.78 0.11 -16.99
N VAL A 81 11.48 0.11 -16.74
CA VAL A 81 10.70 1.34 -16.57
C VAL A 81 9.61 1.12 -15.54
N SER A 82 9.75 1.65 -14.33
CA SER A 82 8.64 1.74 -13.38
C SER A 82 7.77 2.96 -13.67
N LEU A 83 6.46 2.85 -13.33
CA LEU A 83 5.52 3.95 -13.50
C LEU A 83 5.08 4.46 -12.13
N VAL A 84 5.02 5.78 -11.99
CA VAL A 84 4.62 6.46 -10.75
C VAL A 84 3.44 7.37 -11.04
N ALA A 85 2.32 7.17 -10.35
CA ALA A 85 1.17 8.07 -10.40
C ALA A 85 0.90 8.64 -9.01
N THR A 86 0.86 9.98 -8.90
CA THR A 86 0.69 10.67 -7.63
C THR A 86 -0.70 11.26 -7.51
N ILE A 87 -1.37 11.00 -6.40
CA ILE A 87 -2.65 11.61 -6.00
C ILE A 87 -2.34 12.57 -4.83
N PRO A 88 -2.30 13.89 -5.07
CA PRO A 88 -2.00 14.85 -4.01
C PRO A 88 -2.97 14.76 -2.84
N GLY A 89 -2.44 14.71 -1.63
CA GLY A 89 -3.18 14.80 -0.39
C GLY A 89 -3.08 16.19 0.23
N ALA A 90 -3.66 16.35 1.43
CA ALA A 90 -3.52 17.58 2.20
C ALA A 90 -2.08 17.83 2.68
N ARG A 91 -1.28 16.78 2.78
CA ARG A 91 0.13 16.80 3.19
C ARG A 91 1.00 16.10 2.15
N LYS A 92 2.27 16.50 2.08
CA LYS A 92 3.26 15.95 1.13
C LYS A 92 3.82 14.58 1.51
N GLU A 93 3.67 14.17 2.77
CA GLU A 93 4.04 12.84 3.21
C GLU A 93 3.21 11.81 2.46
N ARG A 94 3.87 10.69 2.06
CA ARG A 94 3.30 9.73 1.11
C ARG A 94 3.05 8.36 1.75
N ILE A 95 1.92 7.77 1.35
CA ILE A 95 1.69 6.32 1.43
C ILE A 95 1.82 5.80 0.01
N VAL A 96 2.67 4.80 -0.20
CA VAL A 96 2.89 4.16 -1.49
C VAL A 96 2.11 2.85 -1.52
N PHE A 97 1.31 2.65 -2.56
CA PHE A 97 0.78 1.34 -2.95
C PHE A 97 1.56 0.88 -4.16
N ALA A 98 2.20 -0.27 -4.05
CA ALA A 98 3.05 -0.80 -5.10
C ALA A 98 2.65 -2.21 -5.51
N GLY A 99 3.06 -2.62 -6.69
CA GLY A 99 2.98 -3.97 -7.21
C GLY A 99 3.68 -4.03 -8.55
N HIS A 100 4.18 -5.19 -8.92
CA HIS A 100 4.86 -5.33 -10.20
C HIS A 100 3.88 -5.57 -11.34
N TYR A 101 4.36 -5.39 -12.57
CA TYR A 101 3.56 -5.58 -13.78
C TYR A 101 4.28 -6.39 -14.86
N ASP A 102 5.56 -6.70 -14.66
CA ASP A 102 6.31 -7.63 -15.50
C ASP A 102 5.90 -9.09 -15.21
N THR A 103 6.37 -10.01 -16.03
CA THR A 103 6.22 -11.45 -15.84
C THR A 103 7.58 -12.10 -15.89
N LYS A 104 7.72 -13.21 -15.19
CA LYS A 104 8.91 -14.05 -15.30
C LYS A 104 9.18 -14.49 -16.74
N LEU A 105 10.47 -14.54 -17.09
CA LEU A 105 10.91 -14.97 -18.41
C LEU A 105 10.99 -16.50 -18.48
N TYR A 106 9.99 -17.14 -19.05
CA TYR A 106 10.02 -18.56 -19.42
C TYR A 106 10.16 -18.74 -20.92
N ARG A 107 11.05 -19.67 -21.31
CA ARG A 107 11.24 -20.06 -22.72
C ARG A 107 10.58 -21.41 -23.05
N GLN A 108 10.23 -22.17 -22.01
CA GLN A 108 9.71 -23.52 -22.12
C GLN A 108 8.20 -23.57 -22.31
N PHE A 109 7.49 -22.55 -21.80
CA PHE A 109 6.05 -22.42 -21.87
C PHE A 109 5.63 -20.94 -21.88
N ARG A 110 4.38 -20.71 -22.24
CA ARG A 110 3.78 -19.38 -22.20
C ARG A 110 3.33 -19.04 -20.78
N PHE A 111 3.94 -18.05 -20.16
CA PHE A 111 3.59 -17.55 -18.81
C PHE A 111 2.98 -16.17 -18.94
N VAL A 112 1.69 -16.04 -18.62
CA VAL A 112 0.99 -14.75 -18.75
C VAL A 112 0.83 -14.00 -17.43
N GLY A 113 1.15 -14.67 -16.30
CA GLY A 113 1.13 -14.04 -15.00
C GLY A 113 -0.20 -13.34 -14.71
N ALA A 114 -1.28 -14.11 -14.58
CA ALA A 114 -2.59 -13.52 -14.31
C ALA A 114 -2.70 -13.09 -12.84
N SER A 115 -2.28 -13.96 -11.91
CA SER A 115 -2.10 -13.54 -10.51
C SER A 115 -0.79 -12.78 -10.36
N ASP A 116 0.29 -13.36 -10.88
CA ASP A 116 1.66 -12.92 -10.74
C ASP A 116 1.95 -11.72 -11.69
N GLY A 117 2.02 -10.53 -11.10
CA GLY A 117 2.13 -9.22 -11.74
C GLY A 117 0.85 -8.69 -12.40
N GLY A 118 -0.03 -9.56 -12.89
CA GLY A 118 -1.29 -9.14 -13.53
C GLY A 118 -2.29 -8.60 -12.52
N SER A 119 -2.51 -9.32 -11.42
CA SER A 119 -3.46 -8.96 -10.38
C SER A 119 -3.06 -7.66 -9.69
N SER A 120 -1.78 -7.48 -9.39
CA SER A 120 -1.20 -6.28 -8.77
C SER A 120 -1.46 -5.04 -9.62
N ALA A 121 -1.10 -5.09 -10.90
CA ALA A 121 -1.26 -3.95 -11.81
C ALA A 121 -2.75 -3.60 -12.02
N ALA A 122 -3.61 -4.60 -12.19
CA ALA A 122 -5.05 -4.40 -12.34
C ALA A 122 -5.69 -3.80 -11.09
N PHE A 123 -5.29 -4.28 -9.91
CA PHE A 123 -5.71 -3.76 -8.62
C PHE A 123 -5.33 -2.29 -8.44
N LEU A 124 -4.06 -1.93 -8.71
CA LEU A 124 -3.57 -0.56 -8.57
C LEU A 124 -4.29 0.43 -9.49
N LEU A 125 -4.69 0.01 -10.70
CA LEU A 125 -5.48 0.85 -11.61
C LEU A 125 -6.84 1.21 -11.01
N GLU A 126 -7.56 0.22 -10.48
CA GLU A 126 -8.86 0.47 -9.86
C GLU A 126 -8.72 1.20 -8.51
N LEU A 127 -7.72 0.86 -7.70
CA LEU A 127 -7.42 1.59 -6.47
C LEU A 127 -7.16 3.06 -6.75
N GLY A 128 -6.41 3.37 -7.82
CA GLY A 128 -6.12 4.73 -8.25
C GLY A 128 -7.39 5.53 -8.56
N ARG A 129 -8.34 4.94 -9.29
CA ARG A 129 -9.64 5.54 -9.57
C ARG A 129 -10.39 5.89 -8.27
N VAL A 130 -10.42 4.96 -7.32
CA VAL A 130 -11.10 5.15 -6.03
C VAL A 130 -10.45 6.25 -5.20
N LEU A 131 -9.12 6.19 -5.06
CA LEU A 131 -8.37 7.13 -4.23
C LEU A 131 -8.30 8.53 -4.84
N LYS A 132 -8.39 8.66 -6.17
CA LYS A 132 -8.51 9.95 -6.86
C LYS A 132 -9.80 10.68 -6.50
N ALA A 133 -10.89 9.95 -6.28
CA ALA A 133 -12.20 10.50 -5.88
C ALA A 133 -12.28 10.84 -4.38
N ARG A 134 -11.29 10.41 -3.58
CA ARG A 134 -11.25 10.60 -2.13
C ARG A 134 -10.47 11.87 -1.74
N LYS A 135 -10.86 12.50 -0.64
CA LYS A 135 -10.03 13.51 0.03
C LYS A 135 -8.97 12.81 0.89
N ASN A 136 -7.74 12.78 0.41
CA ASN A 136 -6.65 12.09 1.08
C ASN A 136 -5.92 13.03 2.06
N PRO A 137 -5.76 12.65 3.35
CA PRO A 137 -4.96 13.42 4.32
C PRO A 137 -3.47 13.46 3.98
N LEU A 138 -2.95 12.34 3.47
CA LEU A 138 -1.59 12.20 2.97
C LEU A 138 -1.61 12.03 1.46
N THR A 139 -0.52 12.35 0.80
CA THR A 139 -0.35 12.07 -0.63
C THR A 139 -0.31 10.56 -0.83
N ILE A 140 -1.02 10.06 -1.83
CA ILE A 140 -0.98 8.67 -2.25
C ILE A 140 -0.12 8.57 -3.50
N GLU A 141 0.70 7.55 -3.54
CA GLU A 141 1.50 7.21 -4.71
C GLU A 141 1.21 5.78 -5.14
N LEU A 142 0.92 5.59 -6.41
CA LEU A 142 0.76 4.28 -7.04
C LEU A 142 2.05 3.99 -7.80
N LEU A 143 2.70 2.90 -7.48
CA LEU A 143 3.99 2.51 -8.03
C LEU A 143 3.85 1.16 -8.73
N PHE A 144 3.90 1.18 -10.05
CA PHE A 144 3.93 -0.01 -10.89
C PHE A 144 5.38 -0.36 -11.17
N LEU A 145 5.84 -1.45 -10.59
CA LEU A 145 7.24 -1.87 -10.63
C LEU A 145 7.53 -2.72 -11.86
N ASP A 146 8.66 -2.46 -12.52
CA ASP A 146 9.23 -3.28 -13.60
C ASP A 146 10.46 -4.01 -13.06
N GLY A 147 10.60 -5.29 -13.39
CA GLY A 147 11.76 -6.07 -12.99
C GLY A 147 11.73 -6.51 -11.53
N GLU A 148 10.58 -6.88 -11.03
CA GLU A 148 10.48 -7.66 -9.79
C GLU A 148 11.06 -9.05 -10.03
N GLU A 149 10.72 -9.65 -11.14
CA GLU A 149 11.04 -11.01 -11.53
C GLU A 149 12.51 -11.27 -11.82
N ALA A 150 13.03 -12.38 -11.26
CA ALA A 150 14.36 -12.85 -11.57
C ALA A 150 14.51 -13.22 -13.05
N ARG A 151 15.60 -12.82 -13.68
CA ARG A 151 15.94 -13.17 -15.07
C ARG A 151 16.41 -14.62 -15.20
N MET A 152 17.04 -15.16 -14.14
CA MET A 152 17.42 -16.57 -14.03
C MET A 152 16.25 -17.40 -13.49
N PRO A 153 16.28 -18.74 -13.64
CA PRO A 153 15.21 -19.59 -13.12
C PRO A 153 14.95 -19.41 -11.62
N ASP A 154 16.03 -19.29 -10.85
CA ASP A 154 15.98 -19.21 -9.42
C ASP A 154 16.08 -17.76 -8.93
N TRP A 155 15.48 -17.51 -7.76
CA TRP A 155 15.53 -16.23 -7.07
C TRP A 155 16.82 -16.12 -6.23
N HIS A 156 17.83 -15.48 -6.78
CA HIS A 156 19.14 -15.43 -6.15
C HIS A 156 19.75 -14.02 -6.11
N GLY A 157 20.29 -13.66 -4.94
CA GLY A 157 21.11 -12.47 -4.76
C GLY A 157 20.36 -11.20 -5.14
N THR A 158 20.84 -10.50 -6.17
CA THR A 158 20.25 -9.25 -6.67
C THR A 158 19.58 -9.41 -8.03
N ASP A 159 19.36 -10.63 -8.51
CA ASP A 159 18.63 -10.90 -9.75
C ASP A 159 17.12 -10.93 -9.50
N ASN A 160 16.58 -9.88 -8.92
CA ASN A 160 15.16 -9.68 -8.60
C ASN A 160 14.95 -8.25 -8.12
N THR A 161 13.71 -7.85 -7.89
CA THR A 161 13.32 -6.58 -7.25
C THR A 161 14.08 -5.35 -7.76
N TYR A 162 14.40 -5.35 -9.07
CA TYR A 162 15.17 -4.27 -9.69
C TYR A 162 14.46 -2.92 -9.57
N GLY A 163 13.14 -2.92 -9.75
CA GLY A 163 12.30 -1.72 -9.72
C GLY A 163 12.26 -1.05 -8.36
N SER A 164 11.98 -1.82 -7.32
CA SER A 164 11.90 -1.29 -5.95
C SER A 164 13.25 -0.80 -5.44
N ARG A 165 14.35 -1.55 -5.73
CA ARG A 165 15.70 -1.08 -5.42
C ARG A 165 16.04 0.22 -6.15
N HIS A 166 15.72 0.31 -7.45
CA HIS A 166 15.94 1.54 -8.22
C HIS A 166 15.15 2.72 -7.66
N TYR A 167 13.86 2.51 -7.35
CA TYR A 167 12.99 3.53 -6.78
C TYR A 167 13.53 4.06 -5.45
N VAL A 168 13.90 3.17 -4.53
CA VAL A 168 14.45 3.53 -3.22
C VAL A 168 15.76 4.30 -3.35
N GLU A 169 16.66 3.85 -4.21
CA GLU A 169 17.94 4.55 -4.45
C GLU A 169 17.74 5.92 -5.11
N ALA A 170 16.79 6.06 -6.01
CA ALA A 170 16.41 7.36 -6.57
C ALA A 170 15.88 8.30 -5.49
N ALA A 171 14.96 7.81 -4.64
CA ALA A 171 14.39 8.58 -3.54
C ALA A 171 15.41 8.98 -2.47
N LYS A 172 16.46 8.17 -2.25
CA LYS A 172 17.59 8.55 -1.39
C LYS A 172 18.40 9.69 -2.02
N ARG A 173 18.70 9.60 -3.32
CA ARG A 173 19.52 10.60 -4.03
C ARG A 173 18.86 11.96 -4.10
N ASP A 174 17.55 12.02 -4.33
CA ASP A 174 16.80 13.29 -4.45
C ASP A 174 16.23 13.79 -3.11
N GLY A 175 16.40 13.02 -2.03
CA GLY A 175 15.93 13.36 -0.69
C GLY A 175 14.42 13.11 -0.48
N SER A 176 13.69 12.62 -1.48
CA SER A 176 12.25 12.37 -1.39
C SER A 176 11.90 11.18 -0.50
N LEU A 177 12.87 10.31 -0.17
CA LEU A 177 12.71 9.22 0.79
C LEU A 177 12.16 9.71 2.14
N ALA A 178 12.56 10.90 2.58
CA ALA A 178 12.10 11.48 3.84
C ALA A 178 10.57 11.69 3.90
N THR A 179 9.91 11.76 2.74
CA THR A 179 8.45 11.90 2.65
C THR A 179 7.72 10.57 2.57
N LEU A 180 8.39 9.45 2.31
CA LEU A 180 7.80 8.11 2.34
C LEU A 180 7.53 7.71 3.79
N LYS A 181 6.27 7.40 4.11
CA LYS A 181 5.86 7.07 5.48
C LYS A 181 5.38 5.63 5.63
N ALA A 182 4.88 5.03 4.56
CA ALA A 182 4.52 3.63 4.51
C ALA A 182 4.48 3.13 3.07
N LEU A 183 4.76 1.83 2.90
CA LEU A 183 4.50 1.06 1.69
C LEU A 183 3.47 -0.02 2.00
N VAL A 184 2.51 -0.19 1.10
CA VAL A 184 1.62 -1.35 1.02
C VAL A 184 1.91 -2.01 -0.32
N LEU A 185 2.62 -3.12 -0.30
CA LEU A 185 2.88 -3.94 -1.47
C LEU A 185 1.69 -4.86 -1.70
N ILE A 186 1.35 -5.04 -2.95
CA ILE A 186 0.25 -5.89 -3.42
C ILE A 186 0.84 -6.83 -4.45
N ASP A 187 0.84 -8.11 -4.16
CA ASP A 187 1.31 -9.12 -5.08
C ASP A 187 0.47 -10.41 -5.04
N MET A 188 0.33 -11.07 -6.20
CA MET A 188 -0.33 -12.38 -6.36
C MET A 188 -1.70 -12.49 -5.67
N ILE A 189 -2.51 -11.43 -5.69
CA ILE A 189 -3.81 -11.35 -5.00
C ILE A 189 -4.99 -11.85 -5.82
N GLY A 190 -4.72 -12.52 -6.94
CA GLY A 190 -5.75 -12.97 -7.88
C GLY A 190 -6.31 -14.36 -7.59
N ASP A 191 -5.64 -15.20 -6.82
CA ASP A 191 -6.01 -16.59 -6.61
C ASP A 191 -7.50 -16.74 -6.30
N ARG A 192 -8.13 -17.74 -6.94
CA ARG A 192 -9.53 -18.09 -6.70
C ARG A 192 -9.75 -18.58 -5.27
N ASP A 193 -8.77 -19.28 -4.73
CA ASP A 193 -8.76 -19.85 -3.38
C ASP A 193 -7.84 -19.03 -2.44
N LEU A 194 -8.02 -17.71 -2.44
CA LEU A 194 -7.20 -16.69 -1.79
C LEU A 194 -6.88 -16.98 -0.32
N ASP A 195 -5.60 -17.11 0.02
CA ASP A 195 -5.07 -17.52 1.32
C ASP A 195 -3.87 -16.64 1.76
N ILE A 196 -4.11 -15.36 2.04
CA ILE A 196 -3.06 -14.40 2.41
C ILE A 196 -2.55 -14.66 3.82
N ARG A 197 -1.25 -14.98 3.96
CA ARG A 197 -0.57 -15.14 5.25
C ARG A 197 0.18 -13.90 5.66
N ARG A 198 0.45 -13.78 6.96
CA ARG A 198 1.27 -12.68 7.50
C ARG A 198 2.72 -12.86 7.10
N ASP A 199 3.30 -11.91 6.40
CA ASP A 199 4.74 -11.90 6.19
C ASP A 199 5.49 -11.45 7.45
N THR A 200 6.48 -12.24 7.87
CA THR A 200 7.27 -11.98 9.07
C THR A 200 8.31 -10.86 8.91
N ASN A 201 8.66 -10.48 7.68
CA ASN A 201 9.51 -9.33 7.39
C ASN A 201 8.73 -8.02 7.48
N SER A 202 7.43 -8.05 7.20
CA SER A 202 6.55 -6.88 7.19
C SER A 202 6.50 -6.16 8.54
N THR A 203 6.31 -4.84 8.50
CA THR A 203 6.21 -4.00 9.70
C THR A 203 4.96 -4.36 10.51
N PRO A 204 5.07 -4.83 11.76
CA PRO A 204 3.97 -5.45 12.50
C PRO A 204 2.72 -4.57 12.65
N TRP A 205 2.89 -3.24 12.84
CA TRP A 205 1.73 -2.36 13.00
C TRP A 205 0.93 -2.18 11.70
N LEU A 206 1.60 -2.21 10.53
CA LEU A 206 0.93 -2.19 9.21
C LEU A 206 0.21 -3.51 8.95
N THR A 207 0.88 -4.64 9.19
CA THR A 207 0.26 -5.96 9.10
C THR A 207 -0.99 -6.02 9.98
N ASN A 208 -0.89 -5.59 11.24
CA ASN A 208 -2.06 -5.57 12.12
C ASN A 208 -3.18 -4.66 11.61
N ALA A 209 -2.85 -3.49 11.04
CA ALA A 209 -3.86 -2.58 10.48
C ALA A 209 -4.68 -3.25 9.35
N ILE A 210 -4.02 -4.05 8.49
CA ILE A 210 -4.65 -4.79 7.40
C ILE A 210 -5.50 -5.94 7.95
N TRP A 211 -4.93 -6.82 8.80
CA TRP A 211 -5.67 -7.97 9.37
C TRP A 211 -6.84 -7.57 10.26
N ASP A 212 -6.68 -6.49 11.05
CA ASP A 212 -7.79 -5.95 11.82
C ASP A 212 -8.90 -5.36 10.91
N ALA A 213 -8.55 -4.83 9.75
CA ALA A 213 -9.53 -4.37 8.77
C ALA A 213 -10.26 -5.57 8.13
N ALA A 214 -9.55 -6.64 7.77
CA ALA A 214 -10.14 -7.87 7.27
C ALA A 214 -11.18 -8.42 8.27
N LYS A 215 -10.79 -8.52 9.54
CA LYS A 215 -11.69 -8.98 10.61
C LYS A 215 -12.92 -8.09 10.78
N ARG A 216 -12.76 -6.77 10.74
CA ARG A 216 -13.91 -5.83 10.83
C ARG A 216 -14.87 -5.94 9.66
N GLN A 217 -14.39 -6.42 8.50
CA GLN A 217 -15.18 -6.64 7.29
C GLN A 217 -15.74 -8.06 7.18
N ASN A 218 -15.47 -8.95 8.16
CA ASN A 218 -15.75 -10.39 8.12
C ASN A 218 -15.11 -11.06 6.87
N LEU A 219 -13.85 -10.71 6.59
CA LEU A 219 -13.03 -11.23 5.51
C LEU A 219 -11.77 -11.91 6.04
N ASP A 220 -11.73 -12.24 7.31
CA ASP A 220 -10.59 -12.89 7.99
C ASP A 220 -10.38 -14.35 7.54
N ASP A 221 -11.36 -14.96 6.89
CA ASP A 221 -11.17 -16.26 6.22
C ASP A 221 -10.16 -16.20 5.05
N TYR A 222 -9.93 -15.02 4.48
CA TYR A 222 -8.96 -14.79 3.40
C TYR A 222 -7.61 -14.22 3.91
N PHE A 223 -7.57 -13.75 5.15
CA PHE A 223 -6.38 -13.17 5.78
C PHE A 223 -6.02 -14.00 7.00
N LEU A 224 -5.26 -15.07 6.74
CA LEU A 224 -4.99 -16.12 7.70
C LEU A 224 -4.15 -15.61 8.89
N ALA A 225 -4.28 -16.32 10.04
CA ALA A 225 -3.51 -16.01 11.24
C ALA A 225 -2.05 -16.47 11.13
N ASP A 226 -1.80 -17.45 10.26
CA ASP A 226 -0.48 -18.02 10.02
C ASP A 226 0.48 -17.00 9.44
N SER A 227 1.77 -17.26 9.63
CA SER A 227 2.82 -16.40 9.13
C SER A 227 3.87 -17.19 8.37
N THR A 228 4.43 -16.55 7.35
CA THR A 228 5.55 -17.06 6.57
C THR A 228 6.58 -15.94 6.38
N ARG A 229 7.76 -16.29 5.92
CA ARG A 229 8.78 -15.30 5.55
C ARG A 229 8.77 -15.13 4.03
N ILE A 230 8.61 -13.90 3.58
CA ILE A 230 8.55 -13.55 2.16
C ILE A 230 9.70 -12.60 1.82
N GLU A 231 10.30 -12.81 0.65
CA GLU A 231 11.30 -11.91 0.06
C GLU A 231 10.70 -11.33 -1.22
N ASP A 232 10.47 -10.00 -1.22
CA ASP A 232 9.78 -9.31 -2.29
C ASP A 232 10.15 -7.80 -2.30
N ASP A 233 9.51 -7.03 -3.17
CA ASP A 233 9.71 -5.60 -3.41
C ASP A 233 9.56 -4.70 -2.16
N HIS A 234 8.97 -5.19 -1.07
CA HIS A 234 8.91 -4.46 0.20
C HIS A 234 10.24 -4.41 0.93
N LEU A 235 11.16 -5.38 0.71
CA LEU A 235 12.44 -5.48 1.42
C LEU A 235 13.37 -4.28 1.17
N PRO A 236 13.54 -3.75 -0.05
CA PRO A 236 14.34 -2.54 -0.27
C PRO A 236 13.82 -1.33 0.51
N PHE A 237 12.50 -1.18 0.66
CA PHE A 237 11.90 -0.09 1.45
C PHE A 237 12.14 -0.28 2.94
N LEU A 238 11.99 -1.50 3.47
CA LEU A 238 12.32 -1.83 4.85
C LEU A 238 13.78 -1.56 5.17
N ALA A 239 14.69 -1.96 4.29
CA ALA A 239 16.12 -1.69 4.41
C ALA A 239 16.44 -0.18 4.41
N ALA A 240 15.59 0.63 3.78
CA ALA A 240 15.68 2.09 3.80
C ALA A 240 14.96 2.75 4.99
N GLY A 241 14.40 1.96 5.92
CA GLY A 241 13.70 2.45 7.10
C GLY A 241 12.25 2.90 6.84
N VAL A 242 11.67 2.55 5.69
CA VAL A 242 10.26 2.81 5.39
C VAL A 242 9.42 1.64 5.91
N PRO A 243 8.46 1.88 6.82
CA PRO A 243 7.52 0.85 7.24
C PRO A 243 6.78 0.26 6.02
N SER A 244 6.80 -1.07 5.87
CA SER A 244 6.23 -1.75 4.73
C SER A 244 5.43 -2.97 5.15
N VAL A 245 4.38 -3.29 4.40
CA VAL A 245 3.62 -4.53 4.50
C VAL A 245 3.48 -5.12 3.12
N ASP A 246 3.62 -6.43 3.05
CA ASP A 246 3.37 -7.24 1.87
C ASP A 246 2.03 -7.96 2.01
N ILE A 247 1.17 -7.82 1.02
CA ILE A 247 -0.12 -8.50 0.88
C ILE A 247 -0.01 -9.41 -0.33
N ILE A 248 0.32 -10.66 -0.06
CA ILE A 248 0.62 -11.67 -1.08
C ILE A 248 0.00 -13.01 -0.72
N ASP A 249 -0.52 -13.69 -1.72
CA ASP A 249 -0.89 -15.10 -1.64
C ASP A 249 0.19 -15.95 -2.29
N LEU A 250 1.12 -16.48 -1.47
CA LEU A 250 2.23 -17.30 -1.95
C LEU A 250 1.88 -18.79 -2.06
N ASP A 251 0.72 -19.22 -1.53
CA ASP A 251 0.26 -20.61 -1.65
C ASP A 251 -0.46 -20.90 -2.99
N TYR A 252 -0.39 -19.98 -3.91
CA TYR A 252 -1.00 -20.06 -5.23
C TYR A 252 -0.47 -21.24 -6.06
N GLU A 253 -1.33 -22.27 -6.27
CA GLU A 253 -0.93 -23.52 -6.94
C GLU A 253 -0.41 -23.30 -8.37
N ALA A 254 -0.92 -22.30 -9.08
CA ALA A 254 -0.52 -22.00 -10.43
C ALA A 254 0.74 -21.13 -10.55
N TRP A 255 1.31 -20.69 -9.40
CA TRP A 255 2.49 -19.85 -9.37
C TRP A 255 3.63 -20.42 -10.21
N HIS A 256 4.22 -19.57 -11.05
CA HIS A 256 5.32 -19.88 -11.96
C HIS A 256 5.06 -21.08 -12.89
N THR A 257 3.80 -21.30 -13.26
CA THR A 257 3.40 -22.35 -14.21
C THR A 257 2.60 -21.77 -15.39
N ALA A 258 2.44 -22.58 -16.45
CA ALA A 258 1.57 -22.22 -17.57
C ALA A 258 0.08 -22.11 -17.20
N LYS A 259 -0.28 -22.48 -15.95
CA LYS A 259 -1.66 -22.45 -15.44
C LYS A 259 -2.02 -21.08 -14.81
N ASP A 260 -1.06 -20.18 -14.59
CA ASP A 260 -1.36 -18.82 -14.10
C ASP A 260 -2.04 -18.01 -15.21
N THR A 261 -3.33 -18.26 -15.37
CA THR A 261 -4.23 -17.70 -16.37
C THR A 261 -5.51 -17.20 -15.71
N LEU A 262 -6.41 -16.60 -16.51
CA LEU A 262 -7.70 -16.11 -16.00
C LEU A 262 -8.55 -17.22 -15.35
N ASP A 263 -8.31 -18.49 -15.68
CA ASP A 263 -9.05 -19.62 -15.09
C ASP A 263 -8.63 -19.90 -13.64
N ALA A 264 -7.43 -19.52 -13.24
CA ALA A 264 -6.91 -19.71 -11.89
C ALA A 264 -7.24 -18.55 -10.93
N VAL A 265 -7.67 -17.41 -11.45
CA VAL A 265 -7.91 -16.18 -10.68
C VAL A 265 -9.38 -15.80 -10.62
N SER A 266 -9.75 -14.89 -9.73
CA SER A 266 -11.13 -14.44 -9.57
C SER A 266 -11.25 -12.94 -9.30
N ALA A 267 -12.33 -12.32 -9.81
CA ALA A 267 -12.70 -10.96 -9.47
C ALA A 267 -13.04 -10.81 -7.97
N ARG A 268 -13.51 -11.90 -7.34
CA ARG A 268 -13.85 -11.92 -5.91
C ARG A 268 -12.62 -11.64 -5.06
N SER A 269 -11.48 -12.25 -5.38
CA SER A 269 -10.22 -12.08 -4.65
C SER A 269 -9.74 -10.62 -4.71
N LEU A 270 -9.80 -10.00 -5.90
CA LEU A 270 -9.50 -8.58 -6.07
C LEU A 270 -10.43 -7.69 -5.23
N GLN A 271 -11.73 -8.04 -5.14
CA GLN A 271 -12.70 -7.30 -4.30
C GLN A 271 -12.35 -7.41 -2.82
N VAL A 272 -12.05 -8.62 -2.34
CA VAL A 272 -11.70 -8.89 -0.94
C VAL A 272 -10.52 -8.02 -0.52
N VAL A 273 -9.43 -8.03 -1.30
CA VAL A 273 -8.25 -7.21 -1.00
C VAL A 273 -8.56 -5.72 -1.11
N GLY A 274 -9.35 -5.31 -2.11
CA GLY A 274 -9.78 -3.91 -2.28
C GLY A 274 -10.56 -3.37 -1.08
N ASP A 275 -11.52 -4.14 -0.59
CA ASP A 275 -12.34 -3.77 0.57
C ASP A 275 -11.49 -3.67 1.84
N VAL A 276 -10.58 -4.63 2.05
CA VAL A 276 -9.69 -4.65 3.23
C VAL A 276 -8.70 -3.48 3.20
N VAL A 277 -8.03 -3.24 2.07
CA VAL A 277 -7.06 -2.13 1.93
C VAL A 277 -7.73 -0.79 2.14
N LEU A 278 -8.90 -0.56 1.54
CA LEU A 278 -9.64 0.69 1.72
C LEU A 278 -10.16 0.87 3.15
N ALA A 279 -10.55 -0.22 3.83
CA ALA A 279 -10.96 -0.17 5.23
C ALA A 279 -9.80 0.04 6.21
N ALA A 280 -8.58 -0.41 5.86
CA ALA A 280 -7.37 -0.22 6.66
C ALA A 280 -6.81 1.20 6.54
N LEU A 281 -6.92 1.82 5.37
CA LEU A 281 -6.26 3.08 5.03
C LEU A 281 -6.51 4.22 6.05
N PRO A 282 -7.74 4.49 6.55
CA PRO A 282 -7.95 5.54 7.56
C PRO A 282 -7.21 5.28 8.87
N HIS A 283 -7.04 4.01 9.26
CA HIS A 283 -6.27 3.65 10.45
C HIS A 283 -4.78 3.89 10.24
N ILE A 284 -4.24 3.48 9.08
CA ILE A 284 -2.84 3.73 8.68
C ILE A 284 -2.55 5.23 8.67
N GLU A 285 -3.40 6.03 8.04
CA GLU A 285 -3.28 7.51 8.00
C GLU A 285 -3.28 8.12 9.41
N THR A 286 -4.13 7.63 10.30
CA THR A 286 -4.21 8.10 11.69
C THR A 286 -2.94 7.77 12.47
N GLN A 287 -2.40 6.57 12.32
CA GLN A 287 -1.15 6.14 12.97
C GLN A 287 0.03 6.99 12.49
N LEU A 288 0.13 7.19 11.18
CA LEU A 288 1.17 8.02 10.59
C LEU A 288 1.06 9.49 11.06
N ALA A 289 -0.15 10.05 11.13
CA ALA A 289 -0.35 11.40 11.62
C ALA A 289 0.13 11.58 13.08
N LYS A 290 -0.09 10.56 13.93
CA LYS A 290 0.40 10.55 15.32
C LYS A 290 1.93 10.52 15.40
N SER A 291 2.58 9.70 14.56
CA SER A 291 4.05 9.60 14.55
C SER A 291 4.74 10.87 14.02
N MET A 292 4.07 11.62 13.16
CA MET A 292 4.56 12.87 12.57
C MET A 292 4.23 14.13 13.40
N ALA A 293 3.44 13.99 14.49
CA ALA A 293 3.17 15.12 15.39
C ALA A 293 4.47 15.55 16.11
N PRO A 294 4.73 16.87 16.25
CA PRO A 294 5.89 17.35 17.01
C PRO A 294 5.89 16.73 18.41
N SER A 295 7.04 16.24 18.85
CA SER A 295 7.23 15.59 20.17
C SER A 295 7.00 16.53 21.39
N GLY A 296 6.45 17.72 21.18
CA GLY A 296 6.17 18.75 22.20
C GLY A 296 4.71 18.87 22.64
N ALA A 297 3.76 18.18 22.03
CA ALA A 297 2.34 18.28 22.42
C ALA A 297 1.92 17.19 23.43
N ARG A 298 2.80 16.79 24.36
CA ARG A 298 2.30 16.21 25.60
C ARG A 298 1.59 17.34 26.33
N LEU A 299 0.26 17.39 26.26
CA LEU A 299 -0.57 18.15 27.18
C LEU A 299 -0.06 17.86 28.59
N GLN A 300 0.68 18.81 29.18
CA GLN A 300 0.90 18.83 30.61
C GLN A 300 -0.50 18.88 31.21
N ARG A 301 -0.99 17.74 31.68
CA ARG A 301 -2.14 17.76 32.60
C ARG A 301 -1.72 18.67 33.75
N PRO A 302 -2.47 19.73 34.07
CA PRO A 302 -2.12 20.57 35.20
C PRO A 302 -2.02 19.66 36.43
N ARG A 303 -0.84 19.60 37.05
CA ARG A 303 -0.68 18.97 38.34
C ARG A 303 -1.65 19.71 39.26
N ARG A 304 -2.76 19.11 39.61
CA ARG A 304 -3.56 19.56 40.77
C ARG A 304 -2.65 19.43 41.97
N TYR A 305 -2.07 20.56 42.39
CA TYR A 305 -1.48 20.68 43.70
C TYR A 305 -2.61 20.46 44.72
N TYR A 306 -2.63 19.29 45.31
CA TYR A 306 -3.33 19.09 46.56
C TYR A 306 -2.58 19.91 47.61
N ALA A 307 -3.08 21.10 47.90
CA ALA A 307 -2.74 21.84 49.13
C ALA A 307 -3.31 21.02 50.29
N MET A 308 -2.53 20.07 50.76
CA MET A 308 -2.81 19.40 52.04
C MET A 308 -2.58 20.41 53.17
N ASN A 309 -3.68 20.76 53.83
CA ASN A 309 -3.78 21.60 55.00
C ASN A 309 -2.70 21.29 56.04
N ALA A 310 -1.79 22.23 56.27
CA ALA A 310 -0.78 22.24 57.33
C ALA A 310 -1.39 22.49 58.72
N LYS A 311 -2.63 22.10 58.98
CA LYS A 311 -3.30 22.25 60.31
C LYS A 311 -3.46 20.98 61.12
N ALA A 312 -3.00 19.81 60.62
CA ALA A 312 -3.16 18.54 61.37
C ALA A 312 -1.88 18.03 62.08
N GLN A 313 -0.74 18.71 61.96
CA GLN A 313 0.50 18.27 62.63
C GLN A 313 0.87 19.05 63.90
N GLY A 314 0.04 20.00 64.31
CA GLY A 314 0.25 20.77 65.58
C GLY A 314 -0.32 20.16 66.86
N ARG A 315 -1.10 19.05 66.79
CA ARG A 315 -1.79 18.46 67.94
C ARG A 315 -1.20 17.13 68.48
N ALA A 316 -0.25 16.52 67.78
CA ALA A 316 0.37 15.27 68.21
C ALA A 316 1.70 15.46 69.01
N ARG A 317 2.20 16.68 69.23
CA ARG A 317 3.43 16.95 69.96
C ARG A 317 3.24 17.48 71.39
N ARG A 318 1.98 17.59 71.91
CA ARG A 318 1.70 18.08 73.30
C ARG A 318 1.22 16.98 74.28
N LEU A 319 1.26 15.70 73.89
CA LEU A 319 0.83 14.63 74.84
C LEU A 319 1.93 13.62 75.15
N LYS A 320 3.20 13.97 74.97
CA LYS A 320 4.34 13.10 75.39
C LYS A 320 5.34 13.86 76.32
N GLN A 321 4.91 14.86 77.02
CA GLN A 321 5.71 15.47 78.11
C GLN A 321 4.85 15.76 79.34
N ALA A 322 4.10 14.76 79.77
CA ALA A 322 3.56 14.73 81.15
C ALA A 322 3.38 13.25 81.51
N GLY A 323 4.34 12.75 82.30
CA GLY A 323 4.25 11.40 82.85
C GLY A 323 5.61 10.71 82.91
N HIS A 324 6.39 11.04 83.92
CA HIS A 324 7.57 10.38 84.49
C HIS A 324 8.71 10.01 83.55
#